data_862b9d2f627a105aa30de399015d7a14
#
_entry.id   862b9d2f627a105aa30de399015d7a14
#
_cell.length_a   1.000
_cell.length_b   1.000
_cell.length_c   1.000
_cell.angle_alpha   90.00
_cell.angle_beta   90.00
_cell.angle_gamma   90.00
#
_symmetry.space_group_name_H-M   'P 1'
#
loop_
_entity.id
_entity.type
_entity.pdbx_description
1 polymer ?
#
loop_
_entity_poly.entity_id
_entity_poly.type
_entity_poly.pdbx_seq_one_letter_code
_entity_poly.pdbx_strand_id
1 'polypeptide(L)'
;MHDVSGIEQFPGSSGEATLSSDQAERLRRLVAAPRSTQQADPMSTAHAMSVSPEKARERVRSVRLARAIAVSSGKGGVGKTNLAVNLAVSYAQMGQRVVLLDADLGLANADVLCGITPRATLEDVVTGDRTLEEVMVHAPSGFRLVPGASGVSRLADMGQLQRRSVLEQLMALERTTDVLIIDTGAGIGANSMAFAAAAHTIVVATTPEPTAIADAYGAIKTLAARGVRDGLQLVVNMAMSEDEGRAVHARMDRVARAFLSMRVDYAGSIPHDTAVPMAVRRREPVLVGAPQAPASRAIRQLSRVLAGDGVPGGAESQRAGFLTRLIGFLAHR
;
A
#
# COMPACT_ATOMS: atom_id res chain seq x y z
N MET A 1 21.02 -49.39 -39.21
CA MET A 1 20.12 -49.39 -40.37
C MET A 1 18.84 -48.71 -39.98
N HIS A 2 18.46 -47.71 -40.76
CA HIS A 2 17.36 -46.72 -40.76
C HIS A 2 17.66 -45.45 -39.99
N ASP A 3 18.16 -44.58 -40.67
CA ASP A 3 18.02 -43.35 -41.42
C ASP A 3 16.58 -42.86 -41.56
N VAL A 4 16.31 -41.63 -41.07
CA VAL A 4 15.43 -40.64 -41.70
C VAL A 4 15.72 -39.24 -41.15
N SER A 5 16.34 -38.47 -41.99
CA SER A 5 16.39 -37.00 -41.99
C SER A 5 15.03 -36.38 -42.24
N GLY A 6 14.72 -35.29 -41.55
CA GLY A 6 13.55 -34.46 -41.82
C GLY A 6 13.73 -33.09 -41.19
N ILE A 7 14.47 -32.21 -41.90
CA ILE A 7 14.58 -30.79 -41.58
C ILE A 7 13.40 -30.09 -42.26
N GLU A 8 12.43 -29.59 -41.52
CA GLU A 8 11.47 -28.60 -42.03
C GLU A 8 11.87 -27.19 -41.53
N GLN A 9 12.22 -26.37 -42.49
CA GLN A 9 12.46 -24.94 -42.38
C GLN A 9 11.12 -24.21 -42.16
N PHE A 10 11.01 -23.38 -41.13
CA PHE A 10 9.99 -22.37 -41.03
C PHE A 10 10.53 -21.02 -41.52
N PRO A 11 9.79 -20.27 -42.34
CA PRO A 11 10.20 -18.96 -42.82
C PRO A 11 9.98 -17.88 -41.76
N GLY A 12 10.98 -17.03 -41.61
CA GLY A 12 10.88 -15.83 -40.81
C GLY A 12 9.90 -14.82 -41.39
N SER A 13 9.13 -14.19 -40.54
CA SER A 13 8.43 -12.95 -40.85
C SER A 13 8.72 -11.93 -39.74
N SER A 14 9.69 -11.07 -40.02
CA SER A 14 9.89 -9.77 -39.40
C SER A 14 8.75 -8.85 -39.83
N GLY A 15 7.79 -8.64 -38.92
CA GLY A 15 6.73 -7.67 -39.06
C GLY A 15 7.04 -6.44 -38.18
N GLU A 16 7.81 -5.51 -38.73
CA GLU A 16 7.85 -4.14 -38.23
C GLU A 16 6.48 -3.50 -38.46
N ALA A 17 5.74 -3.19 -37.39
CA ALA A 17 4.50 -2.42 -37.47
C ALA A 17 4.83 -0.94 -37.72
N THR A 18 4.95 -0.55 -38.98
CA THR A 18 4.95 0.85 -39.40
C THR A 18 3.55 1.42 -39.19
N LEU A 19 3.43 2.39 -38.29
CA LEU A 19 2.23 3.21 -38.14
C LEU A 19 1.90 3.84 -39.51
N SER A 20 0.66 3.66 -39.98
CA SER A 20 0.18 4.19 -41.24
C SER A 20 0.27 5.73 -41.19
N SER A 21 0.74 6.33 -42.32
CA SER A 21 0.90 7.77 -42.49
C SER A 21 -0.36 8.59 -42.16
N ASP A 22 -1.51 7.98 -42.26
CA ASP A 22 -2.83 8.58 -42.03
C ASP A 22 -3.11 8.85 -40.54
N GLN A 23 -2.55 8.06 -39.62
CA GLN A 23 -2.67 8.29 -38.17
C GLN A 23 -1.77 9.43 -37.67
N ALA A 24 -0.59 9.56 -38.25
CA ALA A 24 0.33 10.64 -37.94
C ALA A 24 -0.19 12.01 -38.44
N GLU A 25 -0.89 12.01 -39.57
CA GLU A 25 -1.47 13.23 -40.14
C GLU A 25 -2.74 13.70 -39.39
N ARG A 26 -3.55 12.77 -38.88
CA ARG A 26 -4.68 13.08 -37.99
C ARG A 26 -4.24 13.69 -36.66
N LEU A 27 -3.14 13.25 -36.10
CA LEU A 27 -2.56 13.84 -34.87
C LEU A 27 -2.00 15.25 -35.11
N ARG A 28 -1.38 15.51 -36.27
CA ARG A 28 -0.90 16.85 -36.64
C ARG A 28 -2.02 17.89 -36.84
N ARG A 29 -3.18 17.46 -37.36
CA ARG A 29 -4.35 18.34 -37.52
C ARG A 29 -5.04 18.70 -36.21
N LEU A 30 -4.93 17.85 -35.18
CA LEU A 30 -5.46 18.14 -33.84
C LEU A 30 -4.60 19.10 -33.02
N VAL A 31 -3.32 19.28 -33.38
CA VAL A 31 -2.38 20.19 -32.71
C VAL A 31 -2.31 21.56 -33.39
N ALA A 32 -2.75 21.68 -34.64
CA ALA A 32 -2.67 22.92 -35.46
C ALA A 32 -4.05 23.61 -35.62
N ALA A 33 -4.70 23.95 -34.50
CA ALA A 33 -5.85 24.88 -34.56
C ALA A 33 -5.39 26.35 -34.45
N PRO A 34 -5.78 27.22 -35.38
CA PRO A 34 -5.33 28.60 -35.38
C PRO A 34 -6.05 29.42 -34.27
N ARG A 35 -5.29 30.25 -33.57
CA ARG A 35 -5.80 31.27 -32.67
C ARG A 35 -6.49 32.37 -33.50
N SER A 36 -7.82 32.44 -33.44
CA SER A 36 -8.58 33.56 -33.95
C SER A 36 -8.52 34.72 -32.95
N THR A 37 -7.84 35.76 -33.34
CA THR A 37 -7.91 37.11 -32.76
C THR A 37 -9.28 37.70 -33.05
N GLN A 38 -10.13 37.86 -32.05
CA GLN A 38 -11.28 38.75 -32.12
C GLN A 38 -11.01 39.98 -31.24
N GLN A 39 -11.00 41.13 -31.88
CA GLN A 39 -11.04 42.46 -31.28
C GLN A 39 -12.34 42.61 -30.49
N ALA A 40 -12.24 43.05 -29.25
CA ALA A 40 -13.39 43.38 -28.41
C ALA A 40 -13.60 44.86 -28.39
N ASP A 41 -14.84 45.30 -28.73
CA ASP A 41 -15.38 46.65 -28.51
C ASP A 41 -15.62 46.90 -27.00
N PRO A 42 -15.42 48.14 -26.52
CA PRO A 42 -15.62 48.48 -25.12
C PRO A 42 -17.03 49.03 -24.92
N MET A 43 -17.89 48.34 -24.21
CA MET A 43 -18.94 48.87 -23.31
C MET A 43 -19.98 47.79 -22.95
N SER A 44 -19.87 47.22 -21.77
CA SER A 44 -21.04 46.94 -20.91
C SER A 44 -20.57 46.63 -19.50
N THR A 45 -20.85 47.55 -18.61
CA THR A 45 -20.79 47.40 -17.15
C THR A 45 -21.80 46.37 -16.68
N ALA A 46 -21.39 45.37 -15.90
CA ALA A 46 -22.05 45.02 -14.65
C ALA A 46 -21.60 43.64 -14.10
N HIS A 47 -21.31 43.64 -12.83
CA HIS A 47 -21.26 42.47 -11.91
C HIS A 47 -20.21 41.37 -12.19
N ALA A 48 -18.95 41.72 -12.06
CA ALA A 48 -17.95 40.74 -11.66
C ALA A 48 -18.13 40.42 -10.16
N MET A 49 -18.80 39.34 -9.87
CA MET A 49 -18.69 38.72 -8.53
C MET A 49 -17.22 38.38 -8.30
N SER A 50 -16.57 39.14 -7.45
CA SER A 50 -15.21 38.92 -7.00
C SER A 50 -15.17 37.59 -6.22
N VAL A 51 -14.79 36.53 -6.90
CA VAL A 51 -14.39 35.27 -6.23
C VAL A 51 -13.06 35.60 -5.56
N SER A 52 -13.08 35.67 -4.24
CA SER A 52 -11.88 35.96 -3.43
C SER A 52 -10.75 34.98 -3.79
N PRO A 53 -9.48 35.47 -3.84
CA PRO A 53 -8.31 34.63 -4.18
C PRO A 53 -8.13 33.41 -3.29
N GLU A 54 -8.74 33.40 -2.10
CA GLU A 54 -8.76 32.29 -1.17
C GLU A 54 -9.58 31.08 -1.69
N LYS A 55 -10.74 31.34 -2.32
CA LYS A 55 -11.56 30.27 -2.94
C LYS A 55 -10.95 29.72 -4.23
N ALA A 56 -10.09 30.49 -4.91
CA ALA A 56 -9.33 30.00 -6.06
C ALA A 56 -8.13 29.13 -5.65
N ARG A 57 -7.54 29.37 -4.48
CA ARG A 57 -6.47 28.53 -3.90
C ARG A 57 -6.97 27.20 -3.37
N GLU A 58 -8.24 27.08 -3.02
CA GLU A 58 -8.86 25.81 -2.61
C GLU A 58 -9.09 24.82 -3.78
N ARG A 59 -9.09 25.30 -5.03
CA ARG A 59 -9.33 24.47 -6.23
C ARG A 59 -8.10 23.82 -6.85
N VAL A 60 -6.90 24.16 -6.40
CA VAL A 60 -5.66 23.48 -6.82
C VAL A 60 -5.08 22.72 -5.61
N ARG A 61 -5.89 21.97 -4.88
CA ARG A 61 -5.37 20.84 -4.12
C ARG A 61 -4.97 19.80 -5.18
N SER A 62 -3.68 19.71 -5.46
CA SER A 62 -3.12 18.54 -6.13
C SER A 62 -3.76 17.30 -5.47
N VAL A 63 -4.33 16.42 -6.27
CA VAL A 63 -4.98 15.19 -5.75
C VAL A 63 -3.90 14.42 -5.01
N ARG A 64 -3.86 14.58 -3.68
CA ARG A 64 -2.92 13.88 -2.83
C ARG A 64 -3.44 12.46 -2.69
N LEU A 65 -2.73 11.50 -3.27
CA LEU A 65 -3.04 10.09 -3.11
C LEU A 65 -2.69 9.63 -1.69
N ALA A 66 -3.39 8.61 -1.23
CA ALA A 66 -3.14 8.01 0.09
C ALA A 66 -1.69 7.58 0.22
N ARG A 67 -1.11 7.82 1.38
CA ARG A 67 0.16 7.23 1.74
C ARG A 67 -0.04 5.76 2.11
N ALA A 68 0.51 4.85 1.32
CA ALA A 68 0.39 3.42 1.54
C ALA A 68 1.53 2.91 2.43
N ILE A 69 1.17 2.23 3.52
CA ILE A 69 2.08 1.58 4.48
C ILE A 69 1.72 0.10 4.52
N ALA A 70 2.60 -0.77 4.04
CA ALA A 70 2.43 -2.21 4.18
C ALA A 70 3.10 -2.71 5.46
N VAL A 71 2.40 -3.55 6.21
CA VAL A 71 2.97 -4.30 7.32
C VAL A 71 3.17 -5.73 6.87
N SER A 72 4.43 -6.17 6.84
CA SER A 72 4.86 -7.46 6.34
C SER A 72 5.75 -8.18 7.35
N SER A 73 5.91 -9.49 7.21
CA SER A 73 6.82 -10.28 8.02
C SER A 73 7.24 -11.55 7.29
N GLY A 74 8.43 -12.06 7.59
CA GLY A 74 8.89 -13.35 7.05
C GLY A 74 8.23 -14.56 7.70
N LYS A 75 7.61 -14.42 8.88
CA LYS A 75 7.07 -15.50 9.71
C LYS A 75 5.71 -15.11 10.29
N GLY A 76 4.84 -16.10 10.51
CA GLY A 76 3.61 -15.94 11.28
C GLY A 76 3.87 -15.73 12.77
N GLY A 77 2.93 -15.14 13.49
CA GLY A 77 2.98 -14.98 14.95
C GLY A 77 3.81 -13.82 15.49
N VAL A 78 4.49 -13.04 14.64
CA VAL A 78 5.28 -11.87 15.07
C VAL A 78 4.43 -10.64 15.44
N GLY A 79 3.11 -10.72 15.36
CA GLY A 79 2.18 -9.65 15.72
C GLY A 79 1.88 -8.66 14.60
N LYS A 80 2.07 -9.02 13.35
CA LYS A 80 1.87 -8.18 12.16
C LYS A 80 0.47 -7.53 12.10
N THR A 81 -0.60 -8.33 12.12
CA THR A 81 -1.99 -7.85 12.09
C THR A 81 -2.31 -6.93 13.27
N ASN A 82 -1.81 -7.30 14.47
CA ASN A 82 -1.98 -6.46 15.66
C ASN A 82 -1.31 -5.10 15.47
N LEU A 83 -0.10 -5.08 14.88
CA LEU A 83 0.59 -3.84 14.55
C LEU A 83 -0.18 -3.03 13.50
N ALA A 84 -0.66 -3.64 12.42
CA ALA A 84 -1.41 -2.98 11.36
C ALA A 84 -2.70 -2.33 11.89
N VAL A 85 -3.49 -3.06 12.66
CA VAL A 85 -4.71 -2.55 13.31
C VAL A 85 -4.38 -1.37 14.23
N ASN A 86 -3.39 -1.50 15.09
CA ASN A 86 -3.06 -0.44 16.04
C ASN A 86 -2.39 0.79 15.39
N LEU A 87 -1.67 0.64 14.28
CA LEU A 87 -1.25 1.76 13.44
C LEU A 87 -2.46 2.49 12.85
N ALA A 88 -3.47 1.75 12.35
CA ALA A 88 -4.70 2.35 11.85
C ALA A 88 -5.43 3.16 12.93
N VAL A 89 -5.55 2.61 14.14
CA VAL A 89 -6.09 3.34 15.29
C VAL A 89 -5.27 4.61 15.58
N SER A 90 -3.94 4.50 15.61
CA SER A 90 -3.06 5.63 15.92
C SER A 90 -3.22 6.77 14.91
N TYR A 91 -3.23 6.47 13.61
CA TYR A 91 -3.43 7.48 12.58
C TYR A 91 -4.84 8.08 12.59
N ALA A 92 -5.87 7.28 12.87
CA ALA A 92 -7.24 7.79 13.04
C ALA A 92 -7.35 8.73 14.23
N GLN A 93 -6.68 8.42 15.37
CA GLN A 93 -6.58 9.31 16.53
C GLN A 93 -5.81 10.62 16.24
N MET A 94 -4.95 10.64 15.21
CA MET A 94 -4.31 11.86 14.69
C MET A 94 -5.22 12.66 13.74
N GLY A 95 -6.49 12.27 13.57
CA GLY A 95 -7.46 12.94 12.70
C GLY A 95 -7.31 12.63 11.22
N GLN A 96 -6.55 11.59 10.83
CA GLN A 96 -6.39 11.19 9.45
C GLN A 96 -7.51 10.26 9.01
N ARG A 97 -7.89 10.33 7.73
CA ARG A 97 -8.81 9.37 7.10
C ARG A 97 -8.02 8.11 6.77
N VAL A 98 -8.27 7.04 7.53
CA VAL A 98 -7.50 5.80 7.46
C VAL A 98 -8.35 4.68 6.91
N VAL A 99 -7.76 3.90 5.99
CA VAL A 99 -8.30 2.61 5.55
C VAL A 99 -7.28 1.54 5.86
N LEU A 100 -7.73 0.47 6.51
CA LEU A 100 -6.98 -0.77 6.69
C LEU A 100 -7.48 -1.80 5.67
N LEU A 101 -6.59 -2.25 4.81
CA LEU A 101 -6.83 -3.33 3.85
C LEU A 101 -6.26 -4.63 4.43
N ASP A 102 -7.11 -5.58 4.77
CA ASP A 102 -6.69 -6.91 5.21
C ASP A 102 -6.38 -7.77 3.98
N ALA A 103 -5.09 -7.83 3.63
CA ALA A 103 -4.57 -8.55 2.46
C ALA A 103 -3.98 -9.94 2.82
N ASP A 104 -4.32 -10.49 4.00
CA ASP A 104 -3.98 -11.88 4.33
C ASP A 104 -4.95 -12.83 3.62
N LEU A 105 -4.47 -13.47 2.55
CA LEU A 105 -5.27 -14.36 1.71
C LEU A 105 -5.65 -15.68 2.40
N GLY A 106 -4.97 -16.01 3.49
CA GLY A 106 -5.17 -17.29 4.17
C GLY A 106 -6.05 -17.19 5.41
N LEU A 107 -5.82 -16.19 6.23
CA LEU A 107 -6.48 -16.01 7.53
C LEU A 107 -6.63 -14.51 7.83
N ALA A 108 -7.59 -13.87 7.18
CA ALA A 108 -8.00 -12.50 7.54
C ALA A 108 -8.42 -12.46 9.02
N ASN A 109 -7.80 -11.62 9.83
CA ASN A 109 -8.02 -11.56 11.27
C ASN A 109 -8.13 -10.11 11.79
N ALA A 110 -8.04 -9.10 10.94
CA ALA A 110 -8.14 -7.72 11.38
C ALA A 110 -9.55 -7.38 11.94
N ASP A 111 -10.58 -7.96 11.37
CA ASP A 111 -11.96 -7.87 11.83
C ASP A 111 -12.13 -8.46 13.23
N VAL A 112 -11.54 -9.64 13.49
CA VAL A 112 -11.58 -10.32 14.80
C VAL A 112 -10.92 -9.45 15.86
N LEU A 113 -9.75 -8.83 15.56
CA LEU A 113 -9.04 -7.95 16.48
C LEU A 113 -9.80 -6.65 16.78
N CYS A 114 -10.72 -6.25 15.90
CA CYS A 114 -11.55 -5.07 16.07
C CYS A 114 -12.94 -5.38 16.65
N GLY A 115 -13.26 -6.64 16.92
CA GLY A 115 -14.60 -7.06 17.36
C GLY A 115 -15.68 -6.85 16.30
N ILE A 116 -15.32 -6.85 15.03
CA ILE A 116 -16.20 -6.64 13.87
C ILE A 116 -16.58 -8.00 13.27
N THR A 117 -17.78 -8.08 12.73
CA THR A 117 -18.23 -9.23 11.93
C THR A 117 -18.66 -8.69 10.57
N PRO A 118 -17.80 -8.70 9.56
CA PRO A 118 -18.14 -8.23 8.21
C PRO A 118 -19.27 -9.07 7.59
N ARG A 119 -20.18 -8.41 6.87
CA ARG A 119 -21.25 -9.11 6.12
C ARG A 119 -20.84 -9.42 4.68
N ALA A 120 -19.79 -8.79 4.22
CA ALA A 120 -19.25 -8.93 2.88
C ALA A 120 -17.73 -8.66 2.90
N THR A 121 -17.02 -9.10 1.89
CA THR A 121 -15.58 -8.99 1.75
C THR A 121 -15.23 -8.37 0.39
N LEU A 122 -13.97 -8.09 0.16
CA LEU A 122 -13.52 -7.63 -1.15
C LEU A 122 -13.80 -8.66 -2.27
N GLU A 123 -14.02 -9.92 -1.93
CA GLU A 123 -14.42 -10.94 -2.91
C GLU A 123 -15.78 -10.62 -3.53
N ASP A 124 -16.75 -10.12 -2.74
CA ASP A 124 -18.07 -9.71 -3.24
C ASP A 124 -17.97 -8.50 -4.19
N VAL A 125 -16.93 -7.65 -4.02
CA VAL A 125 -16.66 -6.57 -4.99
C VAL A 125 -16.09 -7.12 -6.28
N VAL A 126 -15.23 -8.12 -6.17
CA VAL A 126 -14.60 -8.79 -7.32
C VAL A 126 -15.62 -9.59 -8.12
N THR A 127 -16.58 -10.25 -7.49
CA THR A 127 -17.68 -10.94 -8.19
C THR A 127 -18.69 -9.97 -8.79
N GLY A 128 -18.72 -8.72 -8.32
CA GLY A 128 -19.65 -7.69 -8.78
C GLY A 128 -20.98 -7.67 -8.01
N ASP A 129 -21.07 -8.43 -6.92
CA ASP A 129 -22.26 -8.52 -6.09
C ASP A 129 -22.45 -7.29 -5.20
N ARG A 130 -21.35 -6.58 -4.90
CA ARG A 130 -21.32 -5.38 -4.06
C ARG A 130 -20.31 -4.36 -4.55
N THR A 131 -20.51 -3.13 -4.11
CA THR A 131 -19.53 -2.05 -4.26
C THR A 131 -18.51 -2.08 -3.11
N LEU A 132 -17.35 -1.45 -3.32
CA LEU A 132 -16.32 -1.33 -2.28
C LEU A 132 -16.85 -0.56 -1.05
N GLU A 133 -17.67 0.45 -1.25
CA GLU A 133 -18.28 1.23 -0.15
C GLU A 133 -19.23 0.37 0.72
N GLU A 134 -19.99 -0.54 0.11
CA GLU A 134 -20.88 -1.47 0.83
C GLU A 134 -20.13 -2.54 1.63
N VAL A 135 -18.90 -2.85 1.21
CA VAL A 135 -18.04 -3.85 1.86
C VAL A 135 -17.22 -3.23 2.99
N MET A 136 -16.90 -1.95 2.89
CA MET A 136 -16.13 -1.27 3.93
C MET A 136 -16.89 -1.19 5.25
N VAL A 137 -16.22 -1.54 6.33
CA VAL A 137 -16.79 -1.51 7.68
C VAL A 137 -16.10 -0.42 8.51
N HIS A 138 -16.89 0.39 9.21
CA HIS A 138 -16.35 1.35 10.18
C HIS A 138 -15.91 0.61 11.44
N ALA A 139 -14.63 0.72 11.77
CA ALA A 139 -14.09 0.20 13.02
C ALA A 139 -14.41 1.15 14.18
N PRO A 140 -14.63 0.62 15.40
CA PRO A 140 -14.94 1.43 16.56
C PRO A 140 -13.93 2.55 16.87
N SER A 141 -12.71 2.40 16.38
CA SER A 141 -11.59 3.33 16.59
C SER A 141 -11.48 4.44 15.55
N GLY A 142 -12.45 4.56 14.62
CA GLY A 142 -12.53 5.67 13.66
C GLY A 142 -11.83 5.46 12.32
N PHE A 143 -11.23 4.30 12.07
CA PHE A 143 -10.76 3.93 10.72
C PHE A 143 -11.79 3.06 9.98
N ARG A 144 -11.61 2.87 8.67
CA ARG A 144 -12.42 1.95 7.86
C ARG A 144 -11.61 0.69 7.55
N LEU A 145 -12.24 -0.47 7.67
CA LEU A 145 -11.67 -1.77 7.33
C LEU A 145 -12.24 -2.27 6.00
N VAL A 146 -11.38 -2.67 5.07
CA VAL A 146 -11.73 -3.49 3.91
C VAL A 146 -11.34 -4.93 4.25
N PRO A 147 -12.32 -5.79 4.59
CA PRO A 147 -12.04 -7.16 5.01
C PRO A 147 -11.75 -8.06 3.81
N GLY A 148 -10.82 -9.01 4.01
CA GLY A 148 -10.61 -10.13 3.09
C GLY A 148 -10.18 -9.72 1.68
N ALA A 149 -9.04 -9.04 1.53
CA ALA A 149 -8.51 -8.61 0.23
C ALA A 149 -8.04 -9.77 -0.69
N SER A 150 -8.44 -11.02 -0.40
CA SER A 150 -8.19 -12.17 -1.28
C SER A 150 -8.66 -11.93 -2.72
N GLY A 151 -9.74 -11.19 -2.90
CA GLY A 151 -10.26 -10.81 -4.20
C GLY A 151 -9.27 -10.05 -5.09
N VAL A 152 -8.31 -9.28 -4.54
CA VAL A 152 -7.34 -8.51 -5.36
C VAL A 152 -6.40 -9.42 -6.17
N SER A 153 -6.02 -10.59 -5.64
CA SER A 153 -5.20 -11.54 -6.39
C SER A 153 -5.91 -12.11 -7.61
N ARG A 154 -7.23 -12.14 -7.60
CA ARG A 154 -8.09 -12.62 -8.70
C ARG A 154 -8.28 -11.57 -9.80
N LEU A 155 -7.88 -10.32 -9.57
CA LEU A 155 -7.94 -9.27 -10.60
C LEU A 155 -7.20 -9.65 -11.89
N ALA A 156 -6.16 -10.49 -11.80
CA ALA A 156 -5.43 -10.98 -12.96
C ALA A 156 -6.29 -11.89 -13.86
N ASP A 157 -7.21 -12.65 -13.26
CA ASP A 157 -8.02 -13.66 -13.93
C ASP A 157 -9.40 -13.13 -14.37
N MET A 158 -9.71 -11.85 -14.06
CA MET A 158 -11.00 -11.23 -14.35
C MET A 158 -11.12 -10.73 -15.79
N GLY A 159 -12.36 -10.67 -16.30
CA GLY A 159 -12.68 -9.97 -17.54
C GLY A 159 -12.33 -8.47 -17.48
N GLN A 160 -11.98 -7.89 -18.63
CA GLN A 160 -11.48 -6.50 -18.69
C GLN A 160 -12.43 -5.46 -18.08
N LEU A 161 -13.74 -5.56 -18.33
CA LEU A 161 -14.73 -4.60 -17.83
C LEU A 161 -14.87 -4.68 -16.30
N GLN A 162 -14.97 -5.88 -15.76
CA GLN A 162 -15.12 -6.11 -14.33
C GLN A 162 -13.85 -5.66 -13.58
N ARG A 163 -12.66 -6.03 -14.09
CA ARG A 163 -11.38 -5.56 -13.56
C ARG A 163 -11.30 -4.04 -13.51
N ARG A 164 -11.73 -3.37 -14.59
CA ARG A 164 -11.74 -1.91 -14.66
C ARG A 164 -12.62 -1.29 -13.57
N SER A 165 -13.83 -1.81 -13.37
CA SER A 165 -14.76 -1.33 -12.34
C SER A 165 -14.15 -1.45 -10.93
N VAL A 166 -13.55 -2.59 -10.58
CA VAL A 166 -12.92 -2.79 -9.26
C VAL A 166 -11.74 -1.83 -9.08
N LEU A 167 -10.90 -1.67 -10.11
CA LEU A 167 -9.77 -0.75 -10.06
C LEU A 167 -10.20 0.71 -9.90
N GLU A 168 -11.25 1.15 -10.59
CA GLU A 168 -11.80 2.50 -10.45
C GLU A 168 -12.29 2.77 -9.03
N GLN A 169 -12.96 1.82 -8.39
CA GLN A 169 -13.42 1.92 -7.00
C GLN A 169 -12.23 1.99 -6.02
N LEU A 170 -11.22 1.14 -6.19
CA LEU A 170 -10.01 1.16 -5.36
C LEU A 170 -9.22 2.48 -5.55
N MET A 171 -9.12 2.98 -6.78
CA MET A 171 -8.46 4.26 -7.05
C MET A 171 -9.24 5.44 -6.44
N ALA A 172 -10.57 5.39 -6.42
CA ALA A 172 -11.40 6.38 -5.74
C ALA A 172 -11.16 6.35 -4.23
N LEU A 173 -11.04 5.16 -3.64
CA LEU A 173 -10.68 4.99 -2.23
C LEU A 173 -9.32 5.62 -1.90
N GLU A 174 -8.31 5.40 -2.74
CA GLU A 174 -6.98 5.97 -2.56
C GLU A 174 -6.98 7.51 -2.57
N ARG A 175 -7.85 8.14 -3.37
CA ARG A 175 -8.01 9.61 -3.45
C ARG A 175 -8.73 10.20 -2.24
N THR A 176 -9.59 9.44 -1.57
CA THR A 176 -10.40 9.89 -0.43
C THR A 176 -9.81 9.52 0.92
N THR A 177 -8.64 8.89 0.93
CA THR A 177 -7.94 8.37 2.10
C THR A 177 -6.62 9.14 2.29
N ASP A 178 -6.21 9.42 3.53
CA ASP A 178 -4.93 10.03 3.83
C ASP A 178 -3.85 8.95 4.04
N VAL A 179 -4.20 7.85 4.74
CA VAL A 179 -3.31 6.71 5.00
C VAL A 179 -4.02 5.40 4.66
N LEU A 180 -3.41 4.62 3.78
CA LEU A 180 -3.80 3.25 3.48
C LEU A 180 -2.82 2.30 4.16
N ILE A 181 -3.29 1.52 5.13
CA ILE A 181 -2.50 0.48 5.78
C ILE A 181 -2.86 -0.85 5.14
N ILE A 182 -1.86 -1.64 4.80
CA ILE A 182 -2.01 -2.95 4.19
C ILE A 182 -1.45 -4.00 5.15
N ASP A 183 -2.31 -4.83 5.74
CA ASP A 183 -1.89 -6.01 6.48
C ASP A 183 -1.66 -7.16 5.50
N THR A 184 -0.42 -7.52 5.22
CA THR A 184 -0.11 -8.58 4.26
C THR A 184 -0.14 -9.95 4.94
N GLY A 185 -0.31 -11.02 4.18
CA GLY A 185 -0.10 -12.38 4.69
C GLY A 185 1.35 -12.58 5.17
N ALA A 186 1.55 -13.51 6.09
CA ALA A 186 2.86 -13.88 6.59
C ALA A 186 3.70 -14.61 5.53
N GLY A 187 5.02 -14.53 5.65
CA GLY A 187 5.97 -15.22 4.77
C GLY A 187 6.26 -14.50 3.46
N ILE A 188 6.86 -15.22 2.53
CA ILE A 188 7.39 -14.70 1.26
C ILE A 188 6.52 -15.04 0.04
N GLY A 189 5.25 -15.34 0.26
CA GLY A 189 4.29 -15.67 -0.80
C GLY A 189 4.18 -14.56 -1.85
N ALA A 190 3.98 -14.93 -3.11
CA ALA A 190 4.02 -14.00 -4.24
C ALA A 190 3.04 -12.82 -4.08
N ASN A 191 1.83 -13.08 -3.61
CA ASN A 191 0.81 -12.06 -3.40
C ASN A 191 1.18 -11.12 -2.24
N SER A 192 1.53 -11.67 -1.06
CA SER A 192 1.95 -10.86 0.10
C SER A 192 3.11 -9.93 -0.26
N MET A 193 4.09 -10.43 -1.01
CA MET A 193 5.24 -9.65 -1.46
C MET A 193 4.86 -8.61 -2.52
N ALA A 194 3.86 -8.86 -3.39
CA ALA A 194 3.37 -7.87 -4.35
C ALA A 194 2.67 -6.69 -3.63
N PHE A 195 1.82 -6.99 -2.66
CA PHE A 195 1.19 -5.96 -1.83
C PHE A 195 2.23 -5.14 -1.07
N ALA A 196 3.22 -5.80 -0.45
CA ALA A 196 4.29 -5.11 0.26
C ALA A 196 5.11 -4.22 -0.67
N ALA A 197 5.55 -4.74 -1.83
CA ALA A 197 6.39 -3.99 -2.78
C ALA A 197 5.66 -2.79 -3.42
N ALA A 198 4.33 -2.82 -3.50
CA ALA A 198 3.52 -1.73 -4.02
C ALA A 198 3.43 -0.54 -3.04
N ALA A 199 3.61 -0.74 -1.74
CA ALA A 199 3.49 0.31 -0.74
C ALA A 199 4.62 1.35 -0.83
N HIS A 200 4.36 2.55 -0.31
CA HIS A 200 5.34 3.64 -0.21
C HIS A 200 6.32 3.41 0.95
N THR A 201 5.81 2.82 2.03
CA THR A 201 6.59 2.43 3.21
C THR A 201 6.30 0.97 3.51
N ILE A 202 7.33 0.17 3.71
CA ILE A 202 7.21 -1.26 4.01
C ILE A 202 7.75 -1.49 5.41
N VAL A 203 6.87 -1.75 6.34
CA VAL A 203 7.20 -2.12 7.72
C VAL A 203 7.42 -3.62 7.77
N VAL A 204 8.65 -4.05 7.98
CA VAL A 204 9.00 -5.45 8.21
C VAL A 204 9.00 -5.70 9.71
N ALA A 205 8.01 -6.45 10.20
CA ALA A 205 7.92 -6.84 11.59
C ALA A 205 8.70 -8.12 11.86
N THR A 206 9.48 -8.13 12.95
CA THR A 206 10.19 -9.29 13.47
C THR A 206 10.13 -9.32 15.00
N THR A 207 10.60 -10.40 15.60
CA THR A 207 10.85 -10.50 17.05
C THR A 207 12.35 -10.72 17.28
N PRO A 208 12.86 -10.61 18.53
CA PRO A 208 14.26 -10.93 18.84
C PRO A 208 14.67 -12.39 18.61
N GLU A 209 13.70 -13.28 18.36
CA GLU A 209 13.99 -14.71 18.09
C GLU A 209 14.88 -14.87 16.84
N PRO A 210 15.94 -15.69 16.91
CA PRO A 210 16.85 -15.91 15.78
C PRO A 210 16.16 -16.38 14.50
N THR A 211 15.15 -17.22 14.61
CA THR A 211 14.35 -17.72 13.48
C THR A 211 13.53 -16.61 12.84
N ALA A 212 12.88 -15.75 13.65
CA ALA A 212 12.11 -14.62 13.14
C ALA A 212 12.99 -13.57 12.43
N ILE A 213 14.21 -13.35 12.93
CA ILE A 213 15.21 -12.48 12.29
C ILE A 213 15.62 -13.06 10.92
N ALA A 214 15.89 -14.36 10.84
CA ALA A 214 16.25 -15.02 9.59
C ALA A 214 15.09 -14.95 8.56
N ASP A 215 13.86 -15.18 9.00
CA ASP A 215 12.68 -15.11 8.15
C ASP A 215 12.41 -13.67 7.67
N ALA A 216 12.60 -12.67 8.54
CA ALA A 216 12.50 -11.25 8.18
C ALA A 216 13.55 -10.88 7.12
N TYR A 217 14.79 -11.38 7.24
CA TYR A 217 15.79 -11.20 6.20
C TYR A 217 15.36 -11.85 4.88
N GLY A 218 14.76 -13.03 4.91
CA GLY A 218 14.19 -13.70 3.75
C GLY A 218 13.14 -12.84 3.03
N ALA A 219 12.24 -12.18 3.81
CA ALA A 219 11.26 -11.25 3.26
C ALA A 219 11.93 -10.02 2.63
N ILE A 220 12.91 -9.39 3.29
CA ILE A 220 13.67 -8.26 2.75
C ILE A 220 14.41 -8.66 1.45
N LYS A 221 15.05 -9.82 1.42
CA LYS A 221 15.71 -10.35 0.21
C LYS A 221 14.73 -10.53 -0.94
N THR A 222 13.54 -11.04 -0.66
CA THR A 222 12.49 -11.23 -1.68
C THR A 222 11.97 -9.89 -2.19
N LEU A 223 11.79 -8.88 -1.34
CA LEU A 223 11.43 -7.52 -1.73
C LEU A 223 12.54 -6.88 -2.59
N ALA A 224 13.80 -7.05 -2.20
CA ALA A 224 14.94 -6.60 -2.98
C ALA A 224 14.99 -7.22 -4.39
N ALA A 225 14.71 -8.51 -4.50
CA ALA A 225 14.63 -9.22 -5.79
C ALA A 225 13.48 -8.69 -6.68
N ARG A 226 12.42 -8.13 -6.09
CA ARG A 226 11.31 -7.46 -6.79
C ARG A 226 11.56 -5.99 -7.11
N GLY A 227 12.78 -5.51 -6.91
CA GLY A 227 13.17 -4.14 -7.25
C GLY A 227 12.91 -3.10 -6.15
N VAL A 228 12.48 -3.50 -4.95
CA VAL A 228 12.41 -2.58 -3.81
C VAL A 228 13.83 -2.17 -3.42
N ARG A 229 14.08 -0.87 -3.32
CA ARG A 229 15.41 -0.32 -2.97
C ARG A 229 15.38 0.63 -1.78
N ASP A 230 14.22 1.19 -1.46
CA ASP A 230 14.01 2.16 -0.38
C ASP A 230 12.67 1.91 0.35
N GLY A 231 12.40 2.70 1.37
CA GLY A 231 11.13 2.63 2.11
C GLY A 231 10.99 1.44 3.07
N LEU A 232 12.07 0.66 3.28
CA LEU A 232 12.07 -0.46 4.23
C LEU A 232 12.34 0.02 5.65
N GLN A 233 11.41 -0.29 6.54
CA GLN A 233 11.42 0.07 7.95
C GLN A 233 11.34 -1.20 8.81
N LEU A 234 12.33 -1.46 9.66
CA LEU A 234 12.29 -2.59 10.59
C LEU A 234 11.61 -2.18 11.89
N VAL A 235 10.65 -3.01 12.31
CA VAL A 235 10.04 -2.96 13.64
C VAL A 235 10.37 -4.26 14.38
N VAL A 236 10.95 -4.13 15.58
CA VAL A 236 11.22 -5.26 16.45
C VAL A 236 10.12 -5.33 17.51
N ASN A 237 9.21 -6.27 17.35
CA ASN A 237 8.10 -6.49 18.27
C ASN A 237 8.48 -7.46 19.38
N MET A 238 7.81 -7.36 20.55
CA MET A 238 8.05 -8.19 21.72
C MET A 238 9.49 -8.09 22.24
N ALA A 239 10.14 -6.95 22.08
CA ALA A 239 11.47 -6.72 22.59
C ALA A 239 11.45 -6.58 24.14
N MET A 240 12.50 -7.09 24.80
CA MET A 240 12.65 -6.93 26.25
C MET A 240 13.16 -5.54 26.62
N SER A 241 13.88 -4.88 25.69
CA SER A 241 14.38 -3.52 25.84
C SER A 241 14.55 -2.83 24.48
N GLU A 242 14.69 -1.51 24.49
CA GLU A 242 14.99 -0.73 23.30
C GLU A 242 16.39 -1.09 22.72
N ASP A 243 17.35 -1.40 23.60
CA ASP A 243 18.70 -1.79 23.19
C ASP A 243 18.69 -3.15 22.45
N GLU A 244 17.88 -4.09 22.90
CA GLU A 244 17.67 -5.35 22.17
C GLU A 244 17.12 -5.10 20.77
N GLY A 245 16.10 -4.23 20.66
CA GLY A 245 15.55 -3.84 19.36
C GLY A 245 16.58 -3.22 18.45
N ARG A 246 17.41 -2.31 18.95
CA ARG A 246 18.52 -1.68 18.22
C ARG A 246 19.58 -2.69 17.79
N ALA A 247 19.92 -3.66 18.64
CA ALA A 247 20.89 -4.70 18.32
C ALA A 247 20.39 -5.61 17.18
N VAL A 248 19.10 -6.00 17.20
CA VAL A 248 18.46 -6.74 16.11
C VAL A 248 18.50 -5.94 14.81
N HIS A 249 18.14 -4.66 14.85
CA HIS A 249 18.20 -3.80 13.66
C HIS A 249 19.62 -3.67 13.12
N ALA A 250 20.60 -3.37 13.97
CA ALA A 250 22.00 -3.21 13.54
C ALA A 250 22.54 -4.47 12.85
N ARG A 251 22.15 -5.65 13.33
CA ARG A 251 22.49 -6.93 12.69
C ARG A 251 21.82 -7.06 11.34
N MET A 252 20.53 -6.75 11.24
CA MET A 252 19.74 -6.81 10.00
C MET A 252 20.28 -5.85 8.94
N ASP A 253 20.50 -4.58 9.29
CA ASP A 253 21.00 -3.55 8.36
C ASP A 253 22.41 -3.90 7.85
N ARG A 254 23.29 -4.42 8.73
CA ARG A 254 24.62 -4.90 8.32
C ARG A 254 24.55 -5.99 7.25
N VAL A 255 23.69 -6.99 7.45
CA VAL A 255 23.52 -8.11 6.50
C VAL A 255 22.87 -7.62 5.21
N ALA A 256 21.86 -6.75 5.28
CA ALA A 256 21.21 -6.18 4.11
C ALA A 256 22.19 -5.33 3.27
N ARG A 257 23.04 -4.52 3.90
CA ARG A 257 24.07 -3.75 3.20
C ARG A 257 25.10 -4.66 2.54
N ALA A 258 25.57 -5.69 3.26
CA ALA A 258 26.61 -6.59 2.75
C ALA A 258 26.17 -7.42 1.55
N PHE A 259 24.94 -7.92 1.56
CA PHE A 259 24.46 -8.90 0.57
C PHE A 259 23.40 -8.37 -0.41
N LEU A 260 22.70 -7.28 -0.08
CA LEU A 260 21.63 -6.74 -0.91
C LEU A 260 21.93 -5.32 -1.40
N SER A 261 23.05 -4.73 -0.94
CA SER A 261 23.45 -3.33 -1.23
C SER A 261 22.34 -2.33 -0.93
N MET A 262 21.59 -2.54 0.16
CA MET A 262 20.48 -1.69 0.56
C MET A 262 20.46 -1.43 2.06
N ARG A 263 19.79 -0.33 2.45
CA ARG A 263 19.57 0.04 3.86
C ARG A 263 18.23 -0.49 4.32
N VAL A 264 18.16 -0.82 5.59
CA VAL A 264 16.93 -1.07 6.33
C VAL A 264 16.89 -0.06 7.47
N ASP A 265 15.94 0.85 7.46
CA ASP A 265 15.84 1.86 8.51
C ASP A 265 15.18 1.28 9.77
N TYR A 266 15.53 1.81 10.93
CA TYR A 266 14.94 1.43 12.20
C TYR A 266 13.75 2.31 12.52
N ALA A 267 12.55 1.74 12.52
CA ALA A 267 11.34 2.46 12.90
C ALA A 267 11.11 2.46 14.42
N GLY A 268 11.60 1.44 15.12
CA GLY A 268 11.48 1.32 16.58
C GLY A 268 11.26 -0.10 17.06
N SER A 269 11.15 -0.25 18.39
CA SER A 269 10.73 -1.50 19.03
C SER A 269 9.42 -1.33 19.78
N ILE A 270 8.68 -2.44 19.88
CA ILE A 270 7.49 -2.55 20.71
C ILE A 270 7.82 -3.52 21.84
N PRO A 271 7.74 -3.10 23.10
CA PRO A 271 8.09 -3.96 24.21
C PRO A 271 7.12 -5.14 24.34
N HIS A 272 7.63 -6.26 24.87
CA HIS A 272 6.76 -7.33 25.32
C HIS A 272 5.84 -6.81 26.44
N ASP A 273 4.51 -6.89 26.22
CA ASP A 273 3.52 -6.29 27.10
C ASP A 273 2.30 -7.19 27.21
N THR A 274 1.96 -7.59 28.42
CA THR A 274 0.80 -8.43 28.72
C THR A 274 -0.54 -7.77 28.36
N ALA A 275 -0.59 -6.44 28.26
CA ALA A 275 -1.77 -5.71 27.82
C ALA A 275 -2.17 -6.10 26.38
N VAL A 276 -1.22 -6.46 25.51
CA VAL A 276 -1.49 -6.83 24.13
C VAL A 276 -2.31 -8.12 24.03
N PRO A 277 -1.88 -9.28 24.57
CA PRO A 277 -2.69 -10.49 24.51
C PRO A 277 -4.01 -10.36 25.31
N MET A 278 -4.08 -9.52 26.34
CA MET A 278 -5.35 -9.24 27.03
C MET A 278 -6.33 -8.48 26.12
N ALA A 279 -5.87 -7.48 25.40
CA ALA A 279 -6.68 -6.73 24.44
C ALA A 279 -7.17 -7.65 23.30
N VAL A 280 -6.30 -8.51 22.74
CA VAL A 280 -6.67 -9.50 21.72
C VAL A 280 -7.81 -10.41 22.21
N ARG A 281 -7.74 -10.92 23.45
CA ARG A 281 -8.82 -11.76 24.03
C ARG A 281 -10.14 -11.02 24.13
N ARG A 282 -10.11 -9.69 24.31
CA ARG A 282 -11.31 -8.84 24.35
C ARG A 282 -11.77 -8.41 22.96
N ARG A 283 -11.04 -8.81 21.90
CA ARG A 283 -11.28 -8.36 20.52
C ARG A 283 -11.27 -6.83 20.41
N GLU A 284 -10.31 -6.22 21.05
CA GLU A 284 -10.16 -4.77 21.09
C GLU A 284 -8.71 -4.39 20.82
N PRO A 285 -8.42 -3.37 19.97
CA PRO A 285 -7.07 -2.90 19.76
C PRO A 285 -6.43 -2.42 21.05
N VAL A 286 -5.15 -2.72 21.32
CA VAL A 286 -4.49 -2.35 22.58
C VAL A 286 -4.44 -0.83 22.79
N LEU A 287 -4.36 -0.03 21.74
CA LEU A 287 -4.43 1.43 21.82
C LEU A 287 -5.77 1.94 22.37
N VAL A 288 -6.83 1.16 22.26
CA VAL A 288 -8.17 1.47 22.79
C VAL A 288 -8.32 0.88 24.19
N GLY A 289 -8.10 -0.42 24.34
CA GLY A 289 -8.32 -1.14 25.59
C GLY A 289 -7.30 -0.85 26.70
N ALA A 290 -6.07 -0.43 26.32
CA ALA A 290 -5.01 -0.08 27.27
C ALA A 290 -4.15 1.07 26.74
N PRO A 291 -4.69 2.30 26.62
CA PRO A 291 -4.02 3.40 25.94
C PRO A 291 -2.70 3.84 26.59
N GLN A 292 -2.51 3.57 27.88
CA GLN A 292 -1.30 3.94 28.62
C GLN A 292 -0.27 2.80 28.73
N ALA A 293 -0.57 1.63 28.16
CA ALA A 293 0.35 0.50 28.14
C ALA A 293 1.68 0.85 27.43
N PRO A 294 2.80 0.26 27.85
CA PRO A 294 4.09 0.45 27.17
C PRO A 294 4.03 0.17 25.67
N ALA A 295 3.39 -0.91 25.25
CA ALA A 295 3.19 -1.23 23.84
C ALA A 295 2.38 -0.14 23.11
N SER A 296 1.32 0.40 23.72
CA SER A 296 0.51 1.46 23.13
C SER A 296 1.30 2.76 22.93
N ARG A 297 2.17 3.12 23.87
CA ARG A 297 3.05 4.29 23.73
C ARG A 297 4.08 4.08 22.61
N ALA A 298 4.67 2.89 22.55
CA ALA A 298 5.63 2.54 21.51
C ALA A 298 4.98 2.59 20.11
N ILE A 299 3.78 2.06 19.94
CA ILE A 299 3.07 2.10 18.64
C ILE A 299 2.71 3.53 18.25
N ARG A 300 2.29 4.40 19.18
CA ARG A 300 2.08 5.83 18.86
C ARG A 300 3.37 6.52 18.43
N GLN A 301 4.49 6.24 19.10
CA GLN A 301 5.78 6.77 18.68
C GLN A 301 6.16 6.26 17.30
N LEU A 302 5.98 4.97 17.03
CA LEU A 302 6.21 4.35 15.74
C LEU A 302 5.39 5.02 14.63
N SER A 303 4.09 5.29 14.87
CA SER A 303 3.25 5.95 13.88
C SER A 303 3.73 7.36 13.54
N ARG A 304 4.29 8.12 14.50
CA ARG A 304 4.92 9.44 14.25
C ARG A 304 6.20 9.30 13.42
N VAL A 305 7.07 8.36 13.75
CA VAL A 305 8.28 8.09 12.97
C VAL A 305 7.92 7.74 11.53
N LEU A 306 6.96 6.83 11.36
CA LEU A 306 6.46 6.46 10.04
C LEU A 306 5.74 7.62 9.34
N ALA A 307 5.13 8.58 10.06
CA ALA A 307 4.55 9.78 9.48
C ALA A 307 5.60 10.72 8.87
N GLY A 308 6.85 10.57 9.23
CA GLY A 308 7.92 11.47 8.80
C GLY A 308 7.97 12.76 9.63
N ASP A 309 7.45 12.74 10.86
CA ASP A 309 7.59 13.84 11.82
C ASP A 309 9.07 14.01 12.23
N GLY A 310 9.87 14.52 11.31
CA GLY A 310 11.31 14.71 11.49
C GLY A 310 12.13 14.79 10.19
N VAL A 311 11.52 14.53 9.03
CA VAL A 311 12.20 14.70 7.74
C VAL A 311 11.51 15.82 6.95
N PRO A 312 12.20 16.94 6.64
CA PRO A 312 11.62 18.00 5.80
C PRO A 312 11.30 17.46 4.42
N GLY A 313 10.01 17.56 4.04
CA GLY A 313 9.41 17.50 2.73
C GLY A 313 10.29 17.07 1.54
N GLY A 314 10.49 15.78 1.36
CA GLY A 314 11.07 15.23 0.14
C GLY A 314 9.98 14.67 -0.76
N ALA A 315 9.70 15.35 -1.89
CA ALA A 315 9.10 14.82 -3.13
C ALA A 315 7.92 13.82 -3.02
N GLU A 316 6.95 14.03 -2.11
CA GLU A 316 5.74 13.19 -2.02
C GLU A 316 4.78 13.42 -3.20
N SER A 317 4.93 14.51 -3.94
CA SER A 317 3.96 15.00 -4.94
C SER A 317 3.97 14.24 -6.29
N GLN A 318 4.91 13.30 -6.54
CA GLN A 318 5.06 12.66 -7.85
C GLN A 318 5.17 11.12 -7.82
N ARG A 319 4.92 10.48 -6.69
CA ARG A 319 4.98 9.01 -6.64
C ARG A 319 3.69 8.42 -7.21
N ALA A 320 3.82 7.41 -8.06
CA ALA A 320 2.68 6.63 -8.53
C ALA A 320 1.93 6.04 -7.33
N GLY A 321 0.59 6.07 -7.37
CA GLY A 321 -0.25 5.54 -6.31
C GLY A 321 0.00 4.06 -6.06
N PHE A 322 -0.36 3.61 -4.87
CA PHE A 322 -0.22 2.20 -4.45
C PHE A 322 -0.84 1.23 -5.45
N LEU A 323 -2.06 1.51 -5.90
CA LEU A 323 -2.77 0.62 -6.82
C LEU A 323 -2.11 0.55 -8.19
N THR A 324 -1.61 1.66 -8.71
CA THR A 324 -0.86 1.67 -9.98
C THR A 324 0.38 0.78 -9.89
N ARG A 325 1.10 0.85 -8.77
CA ARG A 325 2.26 0.01 -8.50
C ARG A 325 1.87 -1.45 -8.32
N LEU A 326 0.79 -1.74 -7.59
CA LEU A 326 0.31 -3.10 -7.34
C LEU A 326 -0.06 -3.81 -8.64
N ILE A 327 -0.78 -3.13 -9.54
CA ILE A 327 -1.12 -3.66 -10.88
C ILE A 327 0.16 -4.01 -11.64
N GLY A 328 1.17 -3.13 -11.61
CA GLY A 328 2.46 -3.39 -12.22
C GLY A 328 3.11 -4.67 -11.67
N PHE A 329 3.12 -4.87 -10.36
CA PHE A 329 3.69 -6.08 -9.74
C PHE A 329 2.89 -7.36 -10.00
N LEU A 330 1.57 -7.26 -10.20
CA LEU A 330 0.72 -8.42 -10.51
C LEU A 330 0.77 -8.80 -12.01
N ALA A 331 1.04 -7.84 -12.89
CA ALA A 331 1.11 -8.08 -14.35
C ALA A 331 2.42 -8.72 -14.81
N HIS A 332 3.48 -8.69 -13.98
CA HIS A 332 4.79 -9.26 -14.31
C HIS A 332 5.01 -10.64 -13.67
N ARG A 333 3.98 -11.48 -13.68
CA ARG A 333 4.06 -12.89 -13.27
C ARG A 333 4.38 -13.80 -14.45
#